data_e9e86c848c530938260135527fbb49b3
#
_entry.id   e9e86c848c530938260135527fbb49b3
#
_cell.length_a   1.000
_cell.length_b   1.000
_cell.length_c   1.000
_cell.angle_alpha   90.00
_cell.angle_beta   90.00
_cell.angle_gamma   90.00
#
_symmetry.space_group_name_H-M   'P 1'
#
loop_
_entity.id
_entity.type
_entity.pdbx_description
1 polymer ?
#
loop_
_entity_poly.entity_id
_entity_poly.type
_entity_poly.pdbx_seq_one_letter_code
_entity_poly.pdbx_strand_id
1 'polypeptide(L)'
;LEGFRKVAASSRIECKATCAPQYYRMLLEDTGAVPTKGCLAGTGFGFVSSTGVVQPCGFLQVACGDVRETPFSRIWETSPFLENLRDTSRLTGKCGSCGHADVCGGCRARAYEVFGDSMAADPICWFEEP
;
A
#
# COMPACT_ATOMS: atom_id res chain seq x y z
N LEU A 1 -9.63 14.09 -0.04
CA LEU A 1 -9.80 13.15 -1.17
C LEU A 1 -11.04 13.43 -2.01
N GLU A 2 -12.13 13.95 -1.45
CA GLU A 2 -13.35 14.26 -2.22
C GLU A 2 -13.11 15.24 -3.38
N GLY A 3 -12.33 16.30 -3.17
CA GLY A 3 -11.95 17.22 -4.24
C GLY A 3 -11.22 16.53 -5.40
N PHE A 4 -10.28 15.65 -5.07
CA PHE A 4 -9.57 14.85 -6.08
C PHE A 4 -10.54 13.93 -6.84
N ARG A 5 -11.47 13.28 -6.14
CA ARG A 5 -12.50 12.40 -6.73
C ARG A 5 -13.36 13.14 -7.75
N LYS A 6 -13.82 14.36 -7.42
CA LYS A 6 -14.61 15.20 -8.34
C LYS A 6 -13.82 15.56 -9.60
N VAL A 7 -12.56 15.97 -9.42
CA VAL A 7 -11.69 16.31 -10.56
C VAL A 7 -11.42 15.07 -11.42
N ALA A 8 -11.09 13.93 -10.81
CA ALA A 8 -10.83 12.68 -11.54
C ALA A 8 -12.04 12.21 -12.36
N ALA A 9 -13.26 12.33 -11.82
CA ALA A 9 -14.48 11.94 -12.50
C ALA A 9 -14.82 12.83 -13.72
N SER A 10 -14.40 14.10 -13.73
CA SER A 10 -14.62 15.05 -14.82
C SER A 10 -13.45 15.20 -15.77
N SER A 11 -12.29 14.60 -15.45
CA SER A 11 -11.05 14.73 -16.21
C SER A 11 -11.07 13.85 -17.47
N ARG A 12 -10.49 14.35 -18.56
CA ARG A 12 -10.20 13.58 -19.78
C ARG A 12 -8.87 12.83 -19.72
N ILE A 13 -8.06 13.09 -18.68
CA ILE A 13 -6.79 12.42 -18.45
C ILE A 13 -6.97 11.43 -17.29
N GLU A 14 -6.25 10.32 -17.36
CA GLU A 14 -6.24 9.33 -16.28
C GLU A 14 -5.64 9.95 -15.02
N CYS A 15 -6.39 9.88 -13.92
CA CYS A 15 -5.99 10.40 -12.61
C CYS A 15 -5.75 9.24 -11.65
N LYS A 16 -4.60 9.25 -10.99
CA LYS A 16 -4.22 8.23 -10.00
C LYS A 16 -3.89 8.85 -8.66
N ALA A 17 -4.52 8.38 -7.60
CA ALA A 17 -4.22 8.79 -6.24
C ALA A 17 -3.02 7.99 -5.71
N THR A 18 -1.80 8.55 -5.82
CA THR A 18 -0.58 7.93 -5.29
C THR A 18 -0.48 8.18 -3.79
N CYS A 19 -0.08 7.16 -3.02
CA CYS A 19 0.07 7.20 -1.55
C CYS A 19 -1.20 7.62 -0.78
N ALA A 20 -2.36 7.46 -1.41
CA ALA A 20 -3.68 7.73 -0.82
C ALA A 20 -4.59 6.48 -0.96
N PRO A 21 -4.26 5.36 -0.28
CA PRO A 21 -4.99 4.10 -0.44
C PRO A 21 -6.47 4.21 -0.12
N GLN A 22 -6.86 5.14 0.75
CA GLN A 22 -8.26 5.42 1.10
C GLN A 22 -9.11 5.87 -0.11
N TYR A 23 -8.48 6.40 -1.16
CA TYR A 23 -9.17 6.77 -2.39
C TYR A 23 -9.81 5.56 -3.07
N TYR A 24 -9.12 4.41 -3.04
CA TYR A 24 -9.63 3.19 -3.70
C TYR A 24 -10.84 2.59 -2.97
N ARG A 25 -10.93 2.74 -1.65
CA ARG A 25 -12.15 2.44 -0.90
C ARG A 25 -13.32 3.31 -1.37
N MET A 26 -13.12 4.62 -1.43
CA MET A 26 -14.15 5.56 -1.90
C MET A 26 -14.58 5.24 -3.34
N LEU A 27 -13.63 4.86 -4.20
CA LEU A 27 -13.92 4.48 -5.58
C LEU A 27 -14.75 3.20 -5.64
N LEU A 28 -14.44 2.20 -4.79
CA LEU A 28 -15.25 0.98 -4.68
C LEU A 28 -16.68 1.28 -4.26
N GLU A 29 -16.86 2.13 -3.27
CA GLU A 29 -18.19 2.56 -2.80
C GLU A 29 -19.00 3.26 -3.91
N ASP A 30 -18.35 4.08 -4.72
CA ASP A 30 -19.00 4.83 -5.79
C ASP A 30 -19.33 3.98 -7.03
N THR A 31 -18.44 3.08 -7.41
CA THR A 31 -18.48 2.40 -8.72
C THR A 31 -18.70 0.89 -8.64
N GLY A 32 -18.64 0.32 -7.44
CA GLY A 32 -18.69 -1.13 -7.23
C GLY A 32 -17.43 -1.90 -7.68
N ALA A 33 -16.41 -1.20 -8.20
CA ALA A 33 -15.17 -1.82 -8.69
C ALA A 33 -13.96 -0.90 -8.52
N VAL A 34 -12.78 -1.50 -8.43
CA VAL A 34 -11.51 -0.78 -8.42
C VAL A 34 -10.51 -1.42 -9.38
N PRO A 35 -9.71 -0.63 -10.11
CA PRO A 35 -8.74 -1.16 -11.07
C PRO A 35 -7.53 -1.81 -10.39
N THR A 36 -7.26 -1.47 -9.13
CA THR A 36 -6.10 -1.93 -8.38
C THR A 36 -6.30 -1.74 -6.87
N LYS A 37 -5.45 -2.37 -6.08
CA LYS A 37 -5.36 -2.15 -4.62
C LYS A 37 -4.79 -0.76 -4.29
N GLY A 38 -5.16 -0.21 -3.15
CA GLY A 38 -4.72 1.11 -2.70
C GLY A 38 -3.23 1.18 -2.38
N CYS A 39 -2.72 0.31 -1.51
CA CYS A 39 -1.29 0.21 -1.24
C CYS A 39 -0.69 -0.98 -1.97
N LEU A 40 0.27 -0.73 -2.86
CA LEU A 40 0.94 -1.76 -3.66
C LEU A 40 2.33 -2.15 -3.14
N ALA A 41 2.77 -1.61 -2.00
CA ALA A 41 4.06 -1.93 -1.41
C ALA A 41 4.21 -3.44 -1.17
N GLY A 42 5.19 -4.07 -1.80
CA GLY A 42 5.46 -5.51 -1.69
C GLY A 42 4.41 -6.43 -2.32
N THR A 43 3.32 -5.90 -2.89
CA THR A 43 2.26 -6.68 -3.54
C THR A 43 2.25 -6.52 -5.06
N GLY A 44 2.27 -5.30 -5.57
CA GLY A 44 2.31 -4.97 -6.99
C GLY A 44 3.37 -3.92 -7.32
N PHE A 45 4.17 -3.51 -6.33
CA PHE A 45 5.23 -2.52 -6.48
C PHE A 45 6.42 -2.91 -5.59
N GLY A 46 7.63 -2.78 -6.15
CA GLY A 46 8.89 -2.89 -5.44
C GLY A 46 9.82 -1.76 -5.91
N PHE A 47 10.75 -1.36 -5.08
CA PHE A 47 11.73 -0.31 -5.36
C PHE A 47 13.15 -0.89 -5.22
N VAL A 48 14.02 -0.55 -6.15
CA VAL A 48 15.46 -0.86 -6.07
C VAL A 48 16.21 0.46 -5.98
N SER A 49 16.96 0.64 -4.90
CA SER A 49 17.76 1.84 -4.69
C SER A 49 18.94 1.93 -5.66
N SER A 50 19.57 3.09 -5.77
CA SER A 50 20.81 3.28 -6.56
C SER A 50 21.97 2.43 -6.07
N THR A 51 21.89 1.91 -4.84
CA THR A 51 22.89 1.01 -4.23
C THR A 51 22.53 -0.47 -4.33
N GLY A 52 21.46 -0.82 -5.06
CA GLY A 52 21.03 -2.20 -5.27
C GLY A 52 20.11 -2.78 -4.20
N VAL A 53 19.78 -2.03 -3.15
CA VAL A 53 18.90 -2.51 -2.08
C VAL A 53 17.44 -2.53 -2.55
N VAL A 54 16.80 -3.68 -2.39
CA VAL A 54 15.36 -3.88 -2.67
C VAL A 54 14.53 -3.45 -1.47
N GLN A 55 13.50 -2.66 -1.71
CA GLN A 55 12.57 -2.15 -0.70
C GLN A 55 11.11 -2.35 -1.18
N PRO A 56 10.11 -2.43 -0.28
CA PRO A 56 8.71 -2.60 -0.65
C PRO A 56 8.16 -1.44 -1.50
N CYS A 57 8.61 -0.22 -1.23
CA CYS A 57 8.34 0.99 -2.03
C CYS A 57 9.39 2.06 -1.72
N GLY A 58 9.42 3.15 -2.48
CA GLY A 58 10.39 4.23 -2.29
C GLY A 58 10.25 4.99 -0.95
N PHE A 59 9.14 4.81 -0.23
CA PHE A 59 8.89 5.47 1.08
C PHE A 59 9.01 4.50 2.27
N LEU A 60 9.00 3.20 2.04
CA LEU A 60 9.18 2.19 3.08
C LEU A 60 10.60 1.63 2.98
N GLN A 61 11.53 2.28 3.67
CA GLN A 61 12.97 2.03 3.55
C GLN A 61 13.42 0.83 4.39
N VAL A 62 12.75 -0.30 4.23
CA VAL A 62 13.15 -1.58 4.83
C VAL A 62 13.87 -2.41 3.77
N ALA A 63 15.11 -2.82 4.06
CA ALA A 63 15.88 -3.65 3.15
C ALA A 63 15.30 -5.08 3.10
N CYS A 64 14.88 -5.50 1.91
CA CYS A 64 14.34 -6.84 1.64
C CYS A 64 15.37 -7.76 0.99
N GLY A 65 16.49 -7.21 0.51
CA GLY A 65 17.59 -7.89 -0.13
C GLY A 65 18.40 -6.93 -1.00
N ASP A 66 19.42 -7.45 -1.68
CA ASP A 66 20.31 -6.69 -2.57
C ASP A 66 20.40 -7.41 -3.93
N VAL A 67 20.07 -6.70 -5.02
CA VAL A 67 20.11 -7.28 -6.38
C VAL A 67 21.51 -7.60 -6.89
N ARG A 68 22.55 -7.10 -6.22
CA ARG A 68 23.94 -7.44 -6.51
C ARG A 68 24.32 -8.83 -5.99
N GLU A 69 23.59 -9.34 -5.00
CA GLU A 69 23.84 -10.64 -4.36
C GLU A 69 22.82 -11.69 -4.78
N THR A 70 21.56 -11.27 -4.95
CA THR A 70 20.45 -12.17 -5.23
C THR A 70 19.54 -11.57 -6.29
N PRO A 71 19.11 -12.31 -7.33
CA PRO A 71 18.18 -11.81 -8.34
C PRO A 71 16.88 -11.25 -7.72
N PHE A 72 16.38 -10.16 -8.28
CA PHE A 72 15.15 -9.50 -7.78
C PHE A 72 13.96 -10.46 -7.62
N SER A 73 13.76 -11.37 -8.59
CA SER A 73 12.68 -12.36 -8.52
C SER A 73 12.76 -13.22 -7.26
N ARG A 74 13.97 -13.67 -6.93
CA ARG A 74 14.19 -14.47 -5.72
C ARG A 74 13.91 -13.67 -4.44
N ILE A 75 14.42 -12.42 -4.36
CA ILE A 75 14.13 -11.52 -3.24
C ILE A 75 12.64 -11.29 -3.12
N TRP A 76 11.98 -11.03 -4.25
CA TRP A 76 10.54 -10.78 -4.30
C TRP A 76 9.73 -11.96 -3.78
N GLU A 77 10.10 -13.18 -4.12
CA GLU A 77 9.40 -14.39 -3.73
C GLU A 77 9.67 -14.80 -2.28
N THR A 78 10.91 -14.61 -1.79
CA THR A 78 11.35 -15.24 -0.55
C THR A 78 11.62 -14.28 0.60
N SER A 79 11.50 -12.96 0.41
CA SER A 79 11.70 -12.00 1.50
C SER A 79 10.54 -12.09 2.51
N PRO A 80 10.82 -12.40 3.80
CA PRO A 80 9.79 -12.52 4.83
C PRO A 80 9.02 -11.20 5.04
N PHE A 81 9.69 -10.06 4.83
CA PHE A 81 9.04 -8.76 4.97
C PHE A 81 8.02 -8.50 3.84
N LEU A 82 8.37 -8.84 2.59
CA LEU A 82 7.46 -8.73 1.45
C LEU A 82 6.30 -9.74 1.57
N GLU A 83 6.58 -10.94 2.03
CA GLU A 83 5.55 -11.96 2.31
C GLU A 83 4.55 -11.45 3.36
N ASN A 84 5.06 -10.87 4.46
CA ASN A 84 4.20 -10.29 5.50
C ASN A 84 3.28 -9.20 4.95
N LEU A 85 3.76 -8.33 4.08
CA LEU A 85 2.95 -7.25 3.47
C LEU A 85 1.83 -7.76 2.54
N ARG A 86 1.94 -8.99 2.03
CA ARG A 86 0.94 -9.62 1.16
C ARG A 86 -0.24 -10.21 1.92
N ASP A 87 -0.05 -10.47 3.19
CA ASP A 87 -1.07 -11.08 4.06
C ASP A 87 -1.85 -10.01 4.81
N THR A 88 -2.98 -9.58 4.25
CA THR A 88 -3.85 -8.57 4.86
C THR A 88 -4.48 -9.03 6.18
N SER A 89 -4.53 -10.34 6.46
CA SER A 89 -5.04 -10.86 7.73
C SER A 89 -4.13 -10.51 8.93
N ARG A 90 -2.89 -10.12 8.66
CA ARG A 90 -1.93 -9.67 9.67
C ARG A 90 -2.03 -8.19 10.01
N LEU A 91 -2.86 -7.45 9.32
CA LEU A 91 -3.10 -6.05 9.66
C LEU A 91 -3.67 -5.93 11.07
N THR A 92 -3.25 -4.90 11.78
CA THR A 92 -3.68 -4.66 13.17
C THR A 92 -4.41 -3.34 13.33
N GLY A 93 -5.00 -3.13 14.51
CA GLY A 93 -5.78 -1.93 14.81
C GLY A 93 -6.94 -1.73 13.81
N LYS A 94 -7.27 -0.49 13.53
CA LYS A 94 -8.37 -0.11 12.63
C LYS A 94 -8.26 -0.76 11.23
N CYS A 95 -7.05 -0.95 10.69
CA CYS A 95 -6.88 -1.63 9.40
C CYS A 95 -7.17 -3.13 9.47
N GLY A 96 -6.90 -3.78 10.61
CA GLY A 96 -7.11 -5.22 10.80
C GLY A 96 -8.57 -5.61 10.96
N SER A 97 -9.41 -4.73 11.51
CA SER A 97 -10.86 -4.94 11.62
C SER A 97 -11.67 -4.39 10.44
N CYS A 98 -11.01 -3.70 9.50
CA CYS A 98 -11.69 -2.98 8.42
C CYS A 98 -12.15 -3.92 7.30
N GLY A 99 -13.43 -3.89 6.94
CA GLY A 99 -14.01 -4.63 5.81
C GLY A 99 -13.42 -4.25 4.43
N HIS A 100 -12.68 -3.15 4.35
CA HIS A 100 -12.00 -2.70 3.12
C HIS A 100 -10.48 -2.99 3.12
N ALA A 101 -9.97 -3.84 4.02
CA ALA A 101 -8.55 -4.14 4.15
C ALA A 101 -7.90 -4.58 2.82
N ASP A 102 -8.58 -5.42 2.06
CA ASP A 102 -8.07 -5.98 0.80
C ASP A 102 -8.02 -4.94 -0.34
N VAL A 103 -8.88 -3.93 -0.30
CA VAL A 103 -8.95 -2.88 -1.32
C VAL A 103 -8.05 -1.70 -0.94
N CYS A 104 -8.12 -1.24 0.29
CA CYS A 104 -7.39 -0.08 0.79
C CYS A 104 -6.03 -0.47 1.36
N GLY A 105 -6.03 -1.29 2.39
CA GLY A 105 -4.86 -1.75 3.14
C GLY A 105 -4.10 -0.65 3.89
N GLY A 106 -4.52 0.62 3.86
CA GLY A 106 -3.77 1.76 4.41
C GLY A 106 -2.37 1.92 3.81
N CYS A 107 -1.67 3.00 4.09
CA CYS A 107 -0.29 3.19 3.65
C CYS A 107 0.68 2.50 4.61
N ARG A 108 1.32 1.43 4.16
CA ARG A 108 2.25 0.63 4.98
C ARG A 108 3.52 1.39 5.37
N ALA A 109 3.95 2.34 4.53
CA ALA A 109 5.08 3.21 4.84
C ALA A 109 4.75 4.18 5.99
N ARG A 110 3.56 4.80 6.00
CA ARG A 110 3.14 5.67 7.10
C ARG A 110 2.94 4.91 8.41
N ALA A 111 2.35 3.72 8.34
CA ALA A 111 2.21 2.87 9.51
C ALA A 111 3.58 2.55 10.12
N TYR A 112 4.53 2.15 9.29
CA TYR A 112 5.90 1.85 9.73
C TYR A 112 6.61 3.07 10.33
N GLU A 113 6.52 4.22 9.67
CA GLU A 113 7.19 5.45 10.13
C GLU A 113 6.68 5.91 11.49
N VAL A 114 5.38 5.80 11.75
CA VAL A 114 4.78 6.27 13.01
C VAL A 114 4.89 5.23 14.13
N PHE A 115 4.74 3.94 13.82
CA PHE A 115 4.61 2.89 14.83
C PHE A 115 5.76 1.88 14.84
N GLY A 116 6.71 1.95 13.90
CA GLY A 116 7.74 0.92 13.71
C GLY A 116 7.20 -0.41 13.19
N ASP A 117 5.91 -0.47 12.85
CA ASP A 117 5.22 -1.66 12.41
C ASP A 117 4.44 -1.37 11.10
N SER A 118 4.84 -2.05 10.03
CA SER A 118 4.19 -1.91 8.74
C SER A 118 2.78 -2.52 8.69
N MET A 119 2.41 -3.34 9.66
CA MET A 119 1.09 -3.96 9.75
C MET A 119 0.13 -3.18 10.64
N ALA A 120 0.59 -2.14 11.35
CA ALA A 120 -0.25 -1.26 12.14
C ALA A 120 -1.26 -0.48 11.28
N ALA A 121 -2.27 0.12 11.92
CA ALA A 121 -3.24 0.97 11.24
C ALA A 121 -2.56 2.18 10.57
N ASP A 122 -3.08 2.60 9.40
CA ASP A 122 -2.64 3.85 8.78
C ASP A 122 -3.04 5.04 9.67
N PRO A 123 -2.07 5.84 10.17
CA PRO A 123 -2.34 6.87 11.18
C PRO A 123 -3.25 8.01 10.71
N ILE A 124 -3.40 8.20 9.40
CA ILE A 124 -4.27 9.25 8.85
C ILE A 124 -5.63 8.73 8.38
N CYS A 125 -5.98 7.49 8.71
CA CYS A 125 -7.27 6.94 8.34
C CYS A 125 -8.38 7.54 9.19
N TRP A 126 -9.30 8.25 8.55
CA TRP A 126 -10.49 8.85 9.17
C TRP A 126 -11.74 7.96 9.07
N PHE A 127 -11.66 6.83 8.37
CA PHE A 127 -12.77 5.92 8.19
C PHE A 127 -13.12 5.24 9.52
N GLU A 128 -14.40 5.26 9.84
CA GLU A 128 -14.99 4.50 10.94
C GLU A 128 -16.05 3.60 10.32
N GLU A 129 -15.99 2.32 10.62
CA GLU A 129 -17.06 1.40 10.23
C GLU A 129 -18.32 1.75 11.05
N PRO A 130 -19.48 1.79 10.39
CA PRO A 130 -20.76 2.06 11.06
C PRO A 130 -21.12 0.97 12.08
#